data_4fcd152ff2b45a6cbb69f22a761818c7
#
_entry.id   4fcd152ff2b45a6cbb69f22a761818c7
#
_cell.length_a   1.000
_cell.length_b   1.000
_cell.length_c   1.000
_cell.angle_alpha   90.00
_cell.angle_beta   90.00
_cell.angle_gamma   90.00
#
_symmetry.space_group_name_H-M   'P 1'
#
loop_
_entity.id
_entity.type
_entity.pdbx_description
1 polymer ?
#
loop_
_entity_poly.entity_id
_entity_poly.type
_entity_poly.pdbx_seq_one_letter_code
_entity_poly.pdbx_strand_id
1 'polypeptide(L)'
;MKRCVLDSYAVLAFLFRQAGYKKVLTVLEAAAVSDVPLLIASPNWAEVRYMIERKVGPGRWSEVREKLLGLPLEIVAADSSLAEIAGELKATRKMSLADCFAGALAIQQQAEILTGDTEFRSIEDRIKIVWL
;
A
#
# COMPACT_ATOMS: atom_id res chain seq x y z
N MET A 1 -17.78 -3.01 5.59
CA MET A 1 -16.52 -2.26 5.79
C MET A 1 -15.94 -1.89 4.45
N LYS A 2 -15.49 -0.66 4.31
CA LYS A 2 -14.89 -0.19 3.06
C LYS A 2 -13.50 -0.78 2.88
N ARG A 3 -13.14 -1.19 1.66
CA ARG A 3 -11.81 -1.70 1.36
C ARG A 3 -10.76 -0.61 1.54
N CYS A 4 -9.56 -1.01 1.90
CA CYS A 4 -8.44 -0.11 2.13
C CYS A 4 -7.18 -0.64 1.44
N VAL A 5 -6.52 0.23 0.70
CA VAL A 5 -5.24 -0.05 0.05
C VAL A 5 -4.12 0.48 0.93
N LEU A 6 -3.07 -0.31 1.12
CA LEU A 6 -1.82 0.14 1.73
C LEU A 6 -0.80 0.39 0.62
N ASP A 7 -0.04 1.47 0.75
CA ASP A 7 1.16 1.66 -0.06
C ASP A 7 2.39 1.12 0.69
N SER A 8 3.56 1.22 0.09
CA SER A 8 4.80 0.78 0.75
C SER A 8 5.10 1.61 2.00
N TYR A 9 4.74 2.90 2.01
CA TYR A 9 4.95 3.76 3.17
C TYR A 9 4.25 3.20 4.41
N ALA A 10 2.97 2.85 4.28
CA ALA A 10 2.18 2.33 5.39
C ALA A 10 2.74 0.99 5.91
N VAL A 11 3.11 0.09 5.01
CA VAL A 11 3.69 -1.21 5.39
C VAL A 11 5.01 -1.02 6.13
N LEU A 12 5.89 -0.16 5.62
CA LEU A 12 7.18 0.11 6.24
C LEU A 12 7.04 0.82 7.59
N ALA A 13 6.10 1.76 7.70
CA ALA A 13 5.81 2.42 8.98
C ALA A 13 5.39 1.41 10.03
N PHE A 14 4.58 0.43 9.65
CA PHE A 14 4.16 -0.65 10.54
C PHE A 14 5.33 -1.53 10.94
N LEU A 15 6.13 -1.99 9.97
CA LEU A 15 7.26 -2.91 10.22
C LEU A 15 8.34 -2.28 11.10
N PHE A 16 8.65 -1.02 10.88
CA PHE A 16 9.73 -0.32 11.60
C PHE A 16 9.21 0.54 12.75
N ARG A 17 7.95 0.42 13.09
CA ARG A 17 7.29 1.18 14.17
C ARG A 17 7.56 2.68 14.07
N GLN A 18 7.45 3.20 12.85
CA GLN A 18 7.59 4.62 12.58
C GLN A 18 6.29 5.35 12.93
N ALA A 19 6.29 6.68 12.82
CA ALA A 19 5.11 7.49 13.10
C ALA A 19 3.90 6.97 12.31
N GLY A 20 2.76 6.80 12.98
CA GLY A 20 1.54 6.28 12.37
C GLY A 20 1.38 4.75 12.43
N TYR A 21 2.35 4.00 12.94
CA TYR A 21 2.27 2.54 12.94
C TYR A 21 1.06 2.00 13.72
N LYS A 22 0.63 2.69 14.76
CA LYS A 22 -0.54 2.28 15.56
C LYS A 22 -1.83 2.35 14.76
N LYS A 23 -1.93 3.32 13.87
CA LYS A 23 -3.09 3.44 12.98
C LYS A 23 -3.12 2.30 11.98
N VAL A 24 -1.98 1.90 11.44
CA VAL A 24 -1.87 0.73 10.56
C VAL A 24 -2.29 -0.53 11.31
N LEU A 25 -1.80 -0.70 12.54
CA LEU A 25 -2.17 -1.84 13.39
C LEU A 25 -3.69 -1.89 13.61
N THR A 26 -4.31 -0.76 13.93
CA THR A 26 -5.76 -0.69 14.13
C THR A 26 -6.52 -1.11 12.87
N VAL A 27 -6.07 -0.68 11.70
CA VAL A 27 -6.70 -1.04 10.42
C VAL A 27 -6.50 -2.54 10.13
N LEU A 28 -5.33 -3.09 10.43
CA LEU A 28 -5.08 -4.53 10.30
C LEU A 28 -5.98 -5.36 11.23
N GLU A 29 -6.15 -4.92 12.48
CA GLU A 29 -7.03 -5.59 13.44
C GLU A 29 -8.48 -5.57 12.96
N ALA A 30 -8.95 -4.44 12.45
CA ALA A 30 -10.30 -4.33 11.89
C ALA A 30 -10.49 -5.23 10.67
N ALA A 31 -9.48 -5.35 9.82
CA ALA A 31 -9.52 -6.25 8.66
C ALA A 31 -9.62 -7.71 9.09
N ALA A 32 -8.89 -8.10 10.13
CA ALA A 32 -8.94 -9.47 10.67
C ALA A 32 -10.33 -9.79 11.24
N VAL A 33 -10.93 -8.87 11.97
CA VAL A 33 -12.25 -9.06 12.58
C VAL A 33 -13.34 -9.14 11.52
N SER A 34 -13.29 -8.28 10.50
CA SER A 34 -14.31 -8.22 9.43
C SER A 34 -14.12 -9.28 8.35
N ASP A 35 -12.97 -9.96 8.33
CA ASP A 35 -12.58 -10.89 7.27
C ASP A 35 -12.57 -10.23 5.88
N VAL A 36 -12.22 -8.94 5.84
CA VAL A 36 -12.02 -8.18 4.60
C VAL A 36 -10.56 -7.76 4.55
N PRO A 37 -9.73 -8.40 3.70
CA PRO A 37 -8.30 -8.10 3.68
C PRO A 37 -8.00 -6.70 3.18
N LEU A 38 -6.92 -6.13 3.69
CA LEU A 38 -6.32 -4.93 3.12
C LEU A 38 -5.65 -5.32 1.81
N LEU A 39 -5.51 -4.36 0.91
CA LEU A 39 -4.94 -4.60 -0.42
C LEU A 39 -3.60 -3.88 -0.57
N ILE A 40 -2.68 -4.51 -1.28
CA ILE A 40 -1.44 -3.86 -1.72
C ILE A 40 -1.18 -4.24 -3.17
N ALA A 41 -0.87 -3.27 -4.01
CA ALA A 41 -0.52 -3.53 -5.41
C ALA A 41 0.87 -4.16 -5.48
N SER A 42 1.08 -5.09 -6.43
CA SER A 42 2.36 -5.79 -6.56
C SER A 42 3.58 -4.87 -6.76
N PRO A 43 3.50 -3.70 -7.44
CA PRO A 43 4.64 -2.77 -7.47
C PRO A 43 5.00 -2.22 -6.09
N ASN A 44 4.02 -1.97 -5.24
CA ASN A 44 4.27 -1.51 -3.87
C ASN A 44 4.84 -2.64 -3.02
N TRP A 45 4.43 -3.88 -3.27
CA TRP A 45 5.02 -5.05 -2.65
C TRP A 45 6.50 -5.19 -3.01
N ALA A 46 6.85 -4.97 -4.29
CA ALA A 46 8.23 -4.97 -4.73
C ALA A 46 9.06 -3.90 -4.02
N GLU A 47 8.46 -2.72 -3.83
CA GLU A 47 9.08 -1.62 -3.12
C GLU A 47 9.36 -1.97 -1.65
N VAL A 48 8.40 -2.61 -0.98
CA VAL A 48 8.61 -3.10 0.39
C VAL A 48 9.82 -4.02 0.43
N ARG A 49 9.89 -4.97 -0.49
CA ARG A 49 11.01 -5.93 -0.53
C ARG A 49 12.36 -5.22 -0.67
N TYR A 50 12.52 -4.37 -1.68
CA TYR A 50 13.86 -3.79 -1.90
C TYR A 50 14.25 -2.82 -0.79
N MET A 51 13.30 -2.14 -0.17
CA MET A 51 13.61 -1.25 0.95
C MET A 51 14.01 -2.04 2.20
N ILE A 52 13.37 -3.18 2.46
CA ILE A 52 13.78 -4.08 3.54
C ILE A 52 15.20 -4.59 3.29
N GLU A 53 15.49 -5.08 2.09
CA GLU A 53 16.81 -5.59 1.76
C GLU A 53 17.90 -4.53 1.88
N ARG A 54 17.61 -3.31 1.46
CA ARG A 54 18.56 -2.18 1.60
C ARG A 54 18.79 -1.78 3.05
N LYS A 55 17.76 -1.85 3.89
CA LYS A 55 17.85 -1.39 5.28
C LYS A 55 18.43 -2.44 6.23
N VAL A 56 18.05 -3.70 6.08
CA VAL A 56 18.43 -4.77 7.02
C VAL A 56 19.16 -5.94 6.38
N GLY A 57 19.42 -5.88 5.09
CA GLY A 57 20.17 -6.89 4.35
C GLY A 57 19.30 -7.91 3.63
N PRO A 58 19.83 -8.53 2.55
CA PRO A 58 19.05 -9.43 1.67
C PRO A 58 18.59 -10.70 2.36
N GLY A 59 19.30 -11.18 3.37
CA GLY A 59 18.94 -12.41 4.08
C GLY A 59 17.71 -12.31 4.97
N ARG A 60 17.17 -11.10 5.19
CA ARG A 60 16.05 -10.89 6.11
C ARG A 60 14.69 -10.89 5.42
N TRP A 61 14.65 -10.83 4.10
CA TRP A 61 13.39 -10.71 3.38
C TRP A 61 12.46 -11.91 3.58
N SER A 62 12.99 -13.11 3.55
CA SER A 62 12.18 -14.33 3.72
C SER A 62 11.39 -14.31 5.03
N GLU A 63 12.03 -13.90 6.11
CA GLU A 63 11.46 -13.80 7.44
C GLU A 63 10.37 -12.73 7.51
N VAL A 64 10.65 -11.55 6.96
CA VAL A 64 9.69 -10.44 6.90
C VAL A 64 8.50 -10.81 6.02
N ARG A 65 8.76 -11.43 4.87
CA ARG A 65 7.73 -11.89 3.94
C ARG A 65 6.72 -12.81 4.63
N GLU A 66 7.20 -13.80 5.39
CA GLU A 66 6.32 -14.71 6.11
C GLU A 66 5.42 -13.98 7.10
N LYS A 67 5.97 -13.02 7.83
CA LYS A 67 5.18 -12.20 8.77
C LYS A 67 4.10 -11.43 8.04
N LEU A 68 4.44 -10.78 6.94
CA LEU A 68 3.48 -9.99 6.17
C LEU A 68 2.37 -10.84 5.56
N LEU A 69 2.70 -12.02 5.04
CA LEU A 69 1.72 -12.93 4.45
C LEU A 69 0.80 -13.57 5.50
N GLY A 70 1.17 -13.52 6.77
CA GLY A 70 0.32 -13.94 7.88
C GLY A 70 -0.69 -12.88 8.31
N LEU A 71 -0.59 -11.66 7.78
CA LEU A 71 -1.52 -10.57 8.08
C LEU A 71 -2.72 -10.60 7.11
N PRO A 72 -3.85 -9.96 7.46
CA PRO A 72 -4.99 -9.84 6.55
C PRO A 72 -4.68 -8.85 5.42
N LEU A 73 -3.75 -9.21 4.56
CA LEU A 73 -3.22 -8.40 3.49
C LEU A 73 -3.16 -9.24 2.21
N GLU A 74 -3.78 -8.75 1.14
CA GLU A 74 -3.80 -9.40 -0.16
C GLU A 74 -2.96 -8.63 -1.17
N ILE A 75 -2.04 -9.32 -1.84
CA ILE A 75 -1.25 -8.74 -2.92
C ILE A 75 -2.06 -8.83 -4.20
N VAL A 76 -2.31 -7.69 -4.83
CA VAL A 76 -3.07 -7.60 -6.08
C VAL A 76 -2.10 -7.41 -7.25
N ALA A 77 -2.14 -8.33 -8.20
CA ALA A 77 -1.25 -8.28 -9.36
C ALA A 77 -1.54 -7.04 -10.21
N ALA A 78 -0.48 -6.38 -10.65
CA ALA A 78 -0.57 -5.24 -11.55
C ALA A 78 -0.76 -5.74 -12.99
N ASP A 79 -2.02 -5.98 -13.36
CA ASP A 79 -2.39 -6.38 -14.72
C ASP A 79 -2.46 -5.18 -15.66
N SER A 80 -2.82 -5.43 -16.93
CA SER A 80 -2.88 -4.38 -17.93
C SER A 80 -3.93 -3.31 -17.62
N SER A 81 -5.07 -3.68 -17.05
CA SER A 81 -6.11 -2.73 -16.65
C SER A 81 -5.60 -1.79 -15.58
N LEU A 82 -4.94 -2.33 -14.55
CA LEU A 82 -4.36 -1.53 -13.49
C LEU A 82 -3.25 -0.63 -14.03
N ALA A 83 -2.42 -1.15 -14.91
CA ALA A 83 -1.33 -0.40 -15.53
C ALA A 83 -1.83 0.82 -16.32
N GLU A 84 -2.97 0.69 -17.02
CA GLU A 84 -3.53 1.81 -17.77
C GLU A 84 -4.00 2.94 -16.83
N ILE A 85 -4.64 2.61 -15.73
CA ILE A 85 -5.05 3.61 -14.73
C ILE A 85 -3.82 4.29 -14.12
N ALA A 86 -2.81 3.49 -13.75
CA ALA A 86 -1.57 4.03 -13.19
C ALA A 86 -0.85 4.94 -14.19
N GLY A 87 -0.84 4.57 -15.46
CA GLY A 87 -0.25 5.38 -16.53
C GLY A 87 -0.95 6.72 -16.70
N GLU A 88 -2.28 6.73 -16.65
CA GLU A 88 -3.07 7.98 -16.72
C GLU A 88 -2.71 8.89 -15.53
N LEU A 89 -2.64 8.33 -14.32
CA LEU A 89 -2.25 9.10 -13.14
C LEU A 89 -0.84 9.67 -13.28
N LYS A 90 0.10 8.85 -13.75
CA LYS A 90 1.48 9.29 -13.92
C LYS A 90 1.60 10.43 -14.95
N ALA A 91 0.79 10.39 -16.00
CA ALA A 91 0.79 11.42 -17.04
C ALA A 91 0.25 12.76 -16.54
N THR A 92 -0.67 12.76 -15.58
CA THR A 92 -1.42 13.96 -15.17
C THR A 92 -1.14 14.44 -13.76
N ARG A 93 -0.45 13.67 -12.94
CA ARG A 93 -0.22 13.99 -11.52
C ARG A 93 1.27 13.85 -11.16
N LYS A 94 1.68 14.59 -10.13
CA LYS A 94 3.04 14.52 -9.61
C LYS A 94 3.15 13.42 -8.57
N MET A 95 3.35 12.20 -9.04
CA MET A 95 3.46 11.01 -8.18
C MET A 95 4.50 10.06 -8.77
N SER A 96 5.19 9.31 -7.91
CA SER A 96 6.05 8.23 -8.38
C SER A 96 5.20 7.15 -9.05
N LEU A 97 5.82 6.34 -9.91
CA LEU A 97 5.09 5.27 -10.59
C LEU A 97 4.47 4.27 -9.60
N ALA A 98 5.21 3.90 -8.57
CA ALA A 98 4.70 2.99 -7.55
C ALA A 98 3.48 3.57 -6.83
N ASP A 99 3.51 4.86 -6.48
CA ASP A 99 2.36 5.54 -5.87
C ASP A 99 1.18 5.59 -6.83
N CYS A 100 1.43 5.76 -8.12
CA CYS A 100 0.37 5.71 -9.13
C CYS A 100 -0.31 4.33 -9.17
N PHE A 101 0.42 3.25 -8.97
CA PHE A 101 -0.18 1.91 -8.90
C PHE A 101 -1.03 1.74 -7.64
N ALA A 102 -0.59 2.25 -6.50
CA ALA A 102 -1.41 2.21 -5.28
C ALA A 102 -2.70 3.02 -5.47
N GLY A 103 -2.59 4.22 -6.03
CA GLY A 103 -3.75 5.06 -6.35
C GLY A 103 -4.68 4.41 -7.36
N ALA A 104 -4.12 3.79 -8.40
CA ALA A 104 -4.90 3.06 -9.40
C ALA A 104 -5.70 1.93 -8.79
N LEU A 105 -5.09 1.18 -7.87
CA LEU A 105 -5.78 0.09 -7.18
C LEU A 105 -6.94 0.62 -6.34
N ALA A 106 -6.74 1.73 -5.63
CA ALA A 106 -7.79 2.37 -4.85
C ALA A 106 -8.95 2.82 -5.75
N ILE A 107 -8.65 3.40 -6.91
CA ILE A 107 -9.68 3.80 -7.88
C ILE A 107 -10.44 2.58 -8.38
N GLN A 108 -9.73 1.55 -8.84
CA GLN A 108 -10.33 0.35 -9.41
C GLN A 108 -11.24 -0.38 -8.42
N GLN A 109 -10.82 -0.45 -7.15
CA GLN A 109 -11.54 -1.15 -6.09
C GLN A 109 -12.54 -0.26 -5.35
N GLN A 110 -12.63 1.01 -5.70
CA GLN A 110 -13.41 2.00 -4.95
C GLN A 110 -13.05 1.97 -3.46
N ALA A 111 -11.75 1.92 -3.19
CA ALA A 111 -11.19 1.78 -1.85
C ALA A 111 -10.59 3.09 -1.35
N GLU A 112 -10.43 3.18 -0.03
CA GLU A 112 -9.60 4.21 0.59
C GLU A 112 -8.13 3.81 0.47
N ILE A 113 -7.22 4.77 0.62
CA ILE A 113 -5.80 4.48 0.72
C ILE A 113 -5.26 4.96 2.06
N LEU A 114 -4.46 4.13 2.71
CA LEU A 114 -3.79 4.45 3.96
C LEU A 114 -2.31 4.72 3.66
N THR A 115 -1.87 5.95 3.89
CA THR A 115 -0.51 6.38 3.57
C THR A 115 -0.08 7.56 4.42
N GLY A 116 1.24 7.75 4.54
CA GLY A 116 1.83 8.98 5.06
C GLY A 116 2.57 9.78 3.99
N ASP A 117 2.55 9.32 2.74
CA ASP A 117 3.25 9.99 1.64
C ASP A 117 2.41 11.14 1.10
N THR A 118 2.94 12.37 1.24
CA THR A 118 2.23 13.58 0.83
C THR A 118 2.02 13.70 -0.68
N GLU A 119 2.69 12.89 -1.50
CA GLU A 119 2.41 12.83 -2.94
C GLU A 119 0.97 12.46 -3.25
N PHE A 120 0.32 11.70 -2.35
CA PHE A 120 -1.08 11.30 -2.53
C PHE A 120 -2.06 12.46 -2.46
N ARG A 121 -1.65 13.64 -2.03
CA ARG A 121 -2.49 14.85 -2.13
C ARG A 121 -2.88 15.14 -3.57
N SER A 122 -2.07 14.71 -4.53
CA SER A 122 -2.35 14.89 -5.96
C SER A 122 -3.65 14.23 -6.42
N ILE A 123 -4.15 13.24 -5.69
CA ILE A 123 -5.36 12.49 -6.09
C ILE A 123 -6.46 12.52 -5.02
N GLU A 124 -6.43 13.47 -4.10
CA GLU A 124 -7.49 13.64 -3.10
C GLU A 124 -8.86 13.90 -3.71
N ASP A 125 -8.89 14.40 -4.94
CA ASP A 125 -10.12 14.63 -5.71
C ASP A 125 -10.76 13.34 -6.25
N ARG A 126 -10.03 12.23 -6.26
CA ARG A 126 -10.51 10.97 -6.84
C ARG A 126 -10.70 9.85 -5.83
N ILE A 127 -9.95 9.84 -4.75
CA ILE A 127 -10.02 8.81 -3.71
C ILE A 127 -9.89 9.44 -2.32
N LYS A 128 -10.43 8.76 -1.33
CA LYS A 128 -10.26 9.18 0.06
C LYS A 128 -8.90 8.70 0.57
N ILE A 129 -8.12 9.62 1.12
CA ILE A 129 -6.85 9.34 1.76
C ILE A 129 -7.06 9.27 3.27
N VAL A 130 -6.62 8.20 3.89
CA VAL A 130 -6.54 8.09 5.35
C VAL A 130 -5.08 8.31 5.72
N TRP A 131 -4.81 9.46 6.30
CA TRP A 131 -3.45 9.87 6.61
C TRP A 131 -2.92 9.23 7.89
N LEU A 132 -1.67 8.81 7.84
CA LEU A 132 -0.92 8.34 9.01
C LEU A 132 -0.43 9.49 9.88
#